data_6d031790f982701050db4c2a447888d0
#
_entry.id   6d031790f982701050db4c2a447888d0
#
_cell.length_a   1.000
_cell.length_b   1.000
_cell.length_c   1.000
_cell.angle_alpha   90.00
_cell.angle_beta   90.00
_cell.angle_gamma   90.00
#
_symmetry.space_group_name_H-M   'P 1'
#
loop_
_entity.id
_entity.type
_entity.pdbx_description
1 polymer ?
#
loop_
_entity_poly.entity_id
_entity_poly.type
_entity_poly.pdbx_seq_one_letter_code
_entity_poly.pdbx_strand_id
1 'polypeptide(L)'
;ETVGVGQVEVEVAGKADTTVVVVNPGWGDSVQANKAGLMEIADVFVINKADRKGVEDTRRDLEQMLELSDLAHEAWRPPIIPVVATEKRGVPELWATVQAHREFIEASGELVRRREFRLREELREIVARRLEQRARELATGDRWNELQAAVFDRTLDPWAAAD
;
A
#
# COMPACT_ATOMS: atom_id res chain seq x y z
N GLU A 1 10.61 0.46 -5.29
CA GLU A 1 10.86 1.27 -4.08
C GLU A 1 10.03 2.55 -4.13
N THR A 2 9.41 2.92 -3.02
CA THR A 2 8.69 4.18 -2.85
C THR A 2 9.25 4.92 -1.64
N VAL A 3 9.21 6.25 -1.66
CA VAL A 3 9.66 7.09 -0.56
C VAL A 3 8.48 7.88 -0.02
N GLY A 4 8.14 7.65 1.24
CA GLY A 4 7.04 8.31 1.93
C GLY A 4 6.12 7.34 2.65
N VAL A 5 5.11 7.87 3.30
CA VAL A 5 4.04 7.12 3.98
C VAL A 5 2.71 7.82 3.72
N GLY A 6 1.98 7.33 2.73
CA GLY A 6 0.69 7.87 2.32
C GLY A 6 -0.15 6.84 1.55
N GLN A 7 -1.20 7.27 0.89
CA GLN A 7 -2.08 6.37 0.12
C GLN A 7 -1.36 5.66 -1.03
N VAL A 8 -0.36 6.30 -1.64
CA VAL A 8 0.43 5.73 -2.75
C VAL A 8 1.24 4.52 -2.30
N GLU A 9 1.78 4.55 -1.08
CA GLU A 9 2.55 3.45 -0.50
C GLU A 9 1.66 2.25 -0.17
N VAL A 10 0.43 2.48 0.27
CA VAL A 10 -0.56 1.41 0.48
C VAL A 10 -0.92 0.74 -0.85
N GLU A 11 -1.10 1.52 -1.91
CA GLU A 11 -1.37 0.97 -3.26
C GLU A 11 -0.20 0.11 -3.78
N VAL A 12 1.04 0.54 -3.54
CA VAL A 12 2.24 -0.23 -3.94
C VAL A 12 2.35 -1.53 -3.15
N ALA A 13 2.06 -1.52 -1.85
CA ALA A 13 2.03 -2.73 -1.03
C ALA A 13 1.05 -3.75 -1.59
N GLY A 14 -0.11 -3.31 -2.06
CA GLY A 14 -1.09 -4.17 -2.74
C GLY A 14 -0.55 -4.83 -4.03
N LYS A 15 0.54 -4.34 -4.62
CA LYS A 15 1.16 -4.87 -5.87
C LYS A 15 2.33 -5.83 -5.62
N ALA A 16 2.74 -6.05 -4.37
CA ALA A 16 3.83 -6.94 -3.99
C ALA A 16 3.34 -8.23 -3.32
N ASP A 17 4.13 -9.30 -3.39
CA ASP A 17 3.86 -10.53 -2.64
C ASP A 17 4.34 -10.42 -1.19
N THR A 18 5.43 -9.65 -0.98
CA THR A 18 6.01 -9.34 0.33
C THR A 18 6.32 -7.85 0.39
N THR A 19 5.84 -7.18 1.43
CA THR A 19 6.08 -5.76 1.68
C THR A 19 7.07 -5.58 2.83
N VAL A 20 8.18 -4.89 2.56
CA VAL A 20 9.17 -4.52 3.56
C VAL A 20 9.03 -3.04 3.87
N VAL A 21 8.68 -2.72 5.11
CA VAL A 21 8.62 -1.34 5.60
C VAL A 21 9.95 -0.98 6.26
N VAL A 22 10.60 0.05 5.74
CA VAL A 22 11.92 0.50 6.23
C VAL A 22 11.75 1.78 7.04
N VAL A 23 12.20 1.74 8.29
CA VAL A 23 12.23 2.88 9.20
C VAL A 23 13.66 3.21 9.62
N ASN A 24 13.87 4.41 10.17
CA ASN A 24 15.16 4.82 10.75
C ASN A 24 15.00 5.06 12.26
N PRO A 25 16.09 4.99 13.05
CA PRO A 25 16.07 5.39 14.46
C PRO A 25 15.56 6.82 14.64
N GLY A 26 14.73 7.04 15.67
CA GLY A 26 14.11 8.35 15.93
C GLY A 26 12.83 8.64 15.14
N TRP A 27 12.24 7.64 14.55
CA TRP A 27 11.02 7.72 13.73
C TRP A 27 9.72 8.04 14.53
N GLY A 28 9.78 8.05 15.85
CA GLY A 28 8.60 8.03 16.74
C GLY A 28 7.60 9.17 16.65
N ASP A 29 8.02 10.42 16.44
CA ASP A 29 7.11 11.59 16.58
C ASP A 29 6.36 11.94 15.29
N SER A 30 6.94 11.71 14.11
CA SER A 30 6.34 12.12 12.83
C SER A 30 5.31 11.14 12.27
N VAL A 31 5.19 9.95 12.85
CA VAL A 31 4.44 8.82 12.27
C VAL A 31 3.24 8.36 13.09
N GLN A 32 2.94 9.02 14.22
CA GLN A 32 1.76 8.70 15.03
C GLN A 32 0.47 8.63 14.19
N ALA A 33 0.33 9.49 13.17
CA ALA A 33 -0.84 9.54 12.30
C ALA A 33 -0.90 8.39 11.27
N ASN A 34 0.24 7.75 10.94
CA ASN A 34 0.32 6.72 9.89
C ASN A 34 0.60 5.30 10.42
N LYS A 35 0.71 5.15 11.74
CA LYS A 35 1.04 3.85 12.37
C LYS A 35 0.07 2.74 11.95
N ALA A 36 -1.23 3.03 11.94
CA ALA A 36 -2.26 2.04 11.58
C ALA A 36 -2.12 1.56 10.12
N GLY A 37 -1.91 2.47 9.17
CA GLY A 37 -1.76 2.10 7.76
C GLY A 37 -0.50 1.27 7.48
N LEU A 38 0.61 1.52 8.18
CA LEU A 38 1.83 0.74 8.03
C LEU A 38 1.71 -0.68 8.57
N MET A 39 0.90 -0.86 9.62
CA MET A 39 0.60 -2.16 10.19
C MET A 39 -0.17 -3.07 9.24
N GLU A 40 -1.08 -2.48 8.48
CA GLU A 40 -1.92 -3.22 7.53
C GLU A 40 -1.14 -3.73 6.31
N ILE A 41 -0.01 -3.08 5.98
CA ILE A 41 0.73 -3.38 4.75
C ILE A 41 2.06 -4.11 4.98
N ALA A 42 2.64 -4.05 6.19
CA ALA A 42 3.97 -4.58 6.45
C ALA A 42 3.97 -6.09 6.66
N ASP A 43 4.72 -6.80 5.85
CA ASP A 43 5.06 -8.21 6.11
C ASP A 43 6.40 -8.34 6.86
N VAL A 44 7.30 -7.36 6.75
CA VAL A 44 8.58 -7.28 7.46
C VAL A 44 8.87 -5.82 7.79
N PHE A 45 9.30 -5.54 9.01
CA PHE A 45 9.87 -4.25 9.40
C PHE A 45 11.39 -4.28 9.38
N VAL A 46 12.00 -3.23 8.84
CA VAL A 46 13.45 -3.02 8.87
C VAL A 46 13.76 -1.73 9.59
N ILE A 47 14.61 -1.78 10.61
CA ILE A 47 15.20 -0.59 11.19
C ILE A 47 16.56 -0.38 10.53
N ASN A 48 16.60 0.47 9.51
CA ASN A 48 17.86 0.80 8.81
C ASN A 48 18.68 1.81 9.62
N LYS A 49 19.98 1.92 9.33
CA LYS A 49 20.94 2.72 10.11
C LYS A 49 20.98 2.28 11.58
N ALA A 50 20.97 0.96 11.79
CA ALA A 50 20.99 0.36 13.12
C ALA A 50 22.34 0.53 13.88
N ASP A 51 23.28 1.27 13.31
CA ASP A 51 24.49 1.78 13.96
C ASP A 51 24.23 3.07 14.76
N ARG A 52 23.07 3.70 14.59
CA ARG A 52 22.73 4.97 15.24
C ARG A 52 22.02 4.75 16.57
N LYS A 53 22.08 5.76 17.45
CA LYS A 53 21.34 5.79 18.71
C LYS A 53 19.82 5.81 18.44
N GLY A 54 19.04 5.20 19.33
CA GLY A 54 17.57 5.18 19.24
C GLY A 54 16.99 3.94 18.53
N VAL A 55 17.81 2.97 18.15
CA VAL A 55 17.36 1.70 17.53
C VAL A 55 16.46 0.93 18.47
N GLU A 56 16.85 0.78 19.74
CA GLU A 56 16.08 0.03 20.74
C GLU A 56 14.74 0.71 21.07
N ASP A 57 14.68 2.02 21.07
CA ASP A 57 13.43 2.76 21.28
C ASP A 57 12.49 2.56 20.08
N THR A 58 13.02 2.69 18.85
CA THR A 58 12.25 2.42 17.63
C THR A 58 11.77 0.96 17.57
N ARG A 59 12.60 0.00 17.97
CA ARG A 59 12.20 -1.41 18.06
C ARG A 59 11.04 -1.59 19.03
N ARG A 60 11.15 -1.03 20.24
CA ARG A 60 10.11 -1.11 21.27
C ARG A 60 8.80 -0.50 20.80
N ASP A 61 8.86 0.64 20.11
CA ASP A 61 7.67 1.29 19.54
C ASP A 61 6.98 0.39 18.50
N LEU A 62 7.74 -0.28 17.63
CA LEU A 62 7.22 -1.23 16.66
C LEU A 62 6.65 -2.49 17.33
N GLU A 63 7.32 -3.02 18.35
CA GLU A 63 6.86 -4.19 19.11
C GLU A 63 5.52 -3.89 19.81
N GLN A 64 5.42 -2.73 20.49
CA GLN A 64 4.17 -2.29 21.12
C GLN A 64 3.04 -2.12 20.09
N MET A 65 3.36 -1.60 18.93
CA MET A 65 2.42 -1.43 17.85
C MET A 65 1.90 -2.79 17.34
N LEU A 66 2.81 -3.78 17.17
CA LEU A 66 2.46 -5.15 16.78
C LEU A 66 1.67 -5.91 17.85
N GLU A 67 1.88 -5.60 19.13
CA GLU A 67 1.11 -6.21 20.23
C GLU A 67 -0.32 -5.68 20.31
N LEU A 68 -0.56 -4.45 19.87
CA LEU A 68 -1.90 -3.87 19.81
C LEU A 68 -2.71 -4.35 18.60
N SER A 69 -2.06 -4.98 17.63
CA SER A 69 -2.75 -5.56 16.49
C SER A 69 -3.34 -6.93 16.86
N ASP A 70 -4.63 -7.10 16.60
CA ASP A 70 -5.39 -8.34 16.88
C ASP A 70 -5.07 -9.39 15.79
N LEU A 71 -3.81 -9.81 15.71
CA LEU A 71 -3.37 -10.84 14.76
C LEU A 71 -3.90 -12.21 15.22
N ALA A 72 -4.59 -12.90 14.34
CA ALA A 72 -4.99 -14.29 14.58
C ALA A 72 -3.78 -15.17 14.90
N HIS A 73 -3.96 -16.16 15.76
CA HIS A 73 -2.85 -17.00 16.29
C HIS A 73 -2.04 -17.72 15.20
N GLU A 74 -2.62 -17.93 14.02
CA GLU A 74 -1.97 -18.59 12.87
C GLU A 74 -1.51 -17.58 11.79
N ALA A 75 -1.64 -16.27 12.02
CA ALA A 75 -1.22 -15.25 11.07
C ALA A 75 0.30 -15.03 11.11
N TRP A 76 0.85 -14.59 9.98
CA TRP A 76 2.23 -14.12 9.93
C TRP A 76 2.39 -12.89 10.84
N ARG A 77 3.31 -12.97 11.80
CA ARG A 77 3.68 -11.81 12.63
C ARG A 77 4.90 -11.14 12.02
N PRO A 78 4.81 -9.88 11.56
CA PRO A 78 5.93 -9.20 10.91
C PRO A 78 7.17 -9.12 11.82
N PRO A 79 8.31 -9.71 11.43
CA PRO A 79 9.56 -9.57 12.16
C PRO A 79 10.14 -8.16 12.01
N ILE A 80 10.96 -7.75 13.00
CA ILE A 80 11.67 -6.48 13.01
C ILE A 80 13.16 -6.75 12.89
N ILE A 81 13.78 -6.39 11.77
CA ILE A 81 15.16 -6.69 11.42
C ILE A 81 16.00 -5.41 11.46
N PRO A 82 17.01 -5.30 12.35
CA PRO A 82 17.96 -4.20 12.32
C PRO A 82 18.96 -4.38 11.18
N VAL A 83 19.17 -3.33 10.39
CA VAL A 83 20.04 -3.34 9.21
C VAL A 83 20.95 -2.12 9.20
N VAL A 84 22.20 -2.31 8.80
CA VAL A 84 23.12 -1.23 8.38
C VAL A 84 23.41 -1.47 6.90
N ALA A 85 22.62 -0.87 6.03
CA ALA A 85 22.67 -1.15 4.59
C ALA A 85 24.03 -0.85 3.95
N THR A 86 24.72 0.20 4.41
CA THR A 86 26.05 0.58 3.93
C THR A 86 27.14 -0.46 4.25
N GLU A 87 26.96 -1.21 5.32
CA GLU A 87 27.87 -2.28 5.77
C GLU A 87 27.37 -3.69 5.38
N LYS A 88 26.20 -3.77 4.74
CA LYS A 88 25.49 -5.04 4.45
C LYS A 88 25.18 -5.88 5.70
N ARG A 89 25.28 -5.30 6.89
CA ARG A 89 24.96 -5.97 8.16
C ARG A 89 23.44 -6.12 8.29
N GLY A 90 22.96 -7.32 8.65
CA GLY A 90 21.53 -7.65 8.73
C GLY A 90 20.84 -7.91 7.38
N VAL A 91 21.52 -7.66 6.25
CA VAL A 91 20.93 -7.88 4.91
C VAL A 91 20.70 -9.37 4.61
N PRO A 92 21.62 -10.30 4.94
CA PRO A 92 21.36 -11.74 4.77
C PRO A 92 20.17 -12.22 5.60
N GLU A 93 20.04 -11.72 6.84
CA GLU A 93 18.93 -12.05 7.74
C GLU A 93 17.59 -11.51 7.20
N LEU A 94 17.57 -10.27 6.71
CA LEU A 94 16.41 -9.70 6.03
C LEU A 94 16.00 -10.55 4.83
N TRP A 95 16.96 -10.98 4.00
CA TRP A 95 16.67 -11.82 2.84
C TRP A 95 16.09 -13.17 3.25
N ALA A 96 16.65 -13.82 4.27
CA ALA A 96 16.11 -15.07 4.81
C ALA A 96 14.68 -14.89 5.34
N THR A 97 14.40 -13.76 5.99
CA THR A 97 13.06 -13.42 6.49
C THR A 97 12.05 -13.23 5.33
N VAL A 98 12.43 -12.56 4.26
CA VAL A 98 11.59 -12.41 3.06
C VAL A 98 11.29 -13.78 2.42
N GLN A 99 12.27 -14.67 2.40
CA GLN A 99 12.09 -16.05 1.90
C GLN A 99 11.13 -16.84 2.80
N ALA A 100 11.31 -16.76 4.12
CA ALA A 100 10.43 -17.42 5.07
C ALA A 100 8.98 -16.92 4.98
N HIS A 101 8.78 -15.60 4.80
CA HIS A 101 7.45 -15.05 4.55
C HIS A 101 6.85 -15.62 3.27
N ARG A 102 7.62 -15.68 2.19
CA ARG A 102 7.16 -16.26 0.92
C ARG A 102 6.71 -17.71 1.10
N GLU A 103 7.52 -18.54 1.76
CA GLU A 103 7.19 -19.93 2.05
C GLU A 103 5.89 -20.03 2.88
N PHE A 104 5.73 -19.16 3.86
CA PHE A 104 4.53 -19.09 4.69
C PHE A 104 3.27 -18.79 3.87
N ILE A 105 3.30 -17.75 3.02
CA ILE A 105 2.13 -17.37 2.21
C ILE A 105 1.84 -18.39 1.08
N GLU A 106 2.85 -19.10 0.60
CA GLU A 106 2.68 -20.22 -0.33
C GLU A 106 1.98 -21.40 0.38
N ALA A 107 2.46 -21.80 1.53
CA ALA A 107 1.91 -22.93 2.31
C ALA A 107 0.48 -22.65 2.80
N SER A 108 0.16 -21.44 3.20
CA SER A 108 -1.18 -21.03 3.66
C SER A 108 -2.18 -20.77 2.52
N GLY A 109 -1.72 -20.75 1.25
CA GLY A 109 -2.52 -20.36 0.09
C GLY A 109 -2.79 -18.84 0.00
N GLU A 110 -2.21 -18.05 0.89
CA GLU A 110 -2.36 -16.60 0.92
C GLU A 110 -1.77 -15.94 -0.34
N LEU A 111 -0.68 -16.48 -0.88
CA LEU A 111 -0.07 -15.99 -2.11
C LEU A 111 -1.05 -15.99 -3.29
N VAL A 112 -1.83 -17.08 -3.44
CA VAL A 112 -2.82 -17.19 -4.51
C VAL A 112 -3.94 -16.16 -4.30
N ARG A 113 -4.46 -16.04 -3.07
CA ARG A 113 -5.50 -15.07 -2.74
C ARG A 113 -5.06 -13.63 -3.01
N ARG A 114 -3.84 -13.25 -2.61
CA ARG A 114 -3.26 -11.91 -2.87
C ARG A 114 -3.15 -11.63 -4.36
N ARG A 115 -2.68 -12.60 -5.16
CA ARG A 115 -2.53 -12.46 -6.61
C ARG A 115 -3.88 -12.37 -7.33
N GLU A 116 -4.85 -13.20 -6.95
CA GLU A 116 -6.21 -13.10 -7.50
C GLU A 116 -6.87 -11.76 -7.19
N PHE A 117 -6.71 -11.27 -5.96
CA PHE A 117 -7.22 -9.95 -5.57
C PHE A 117 -6.61 -8.86 -6.45
N ARG A 118 -5.28 -8.84 -6.63
CA ARG A 118 -4.59 -7.87 -7.49
C ARG A 118 -5.07 -7.91 -8.94
N LEU A 119 -5.20 -9.09 -9.50
CA LEU A 119 -5.69 -9.24 -10.88
C LEU A 119 -7.12 -8.70 -11.05
N ARG A 120 -7.97 -8.91 -10.04
CA ARG A 120 -9.34 -8.36 -10.06
C ARG A 120 -9.32 -6.84 -9.98
N GLU A 121 -8.51 -6.26 -9.11
CA GLU A 121 -8.41 -4.80 -8.99
C GLU A 121 -7.80 -4.19 -10.26
N GLU A 122 -6.75 -4.77 -10.82
CA GLU A 122 -6.16 -4.34 -12.08
C GLU A 122 -7.19 -4.37 -13.22
N LEU A 123 -7.98 -5.44 -13.30
CA LEU A 123 -9.05 -5.54 -14.30
C LEU A 123 -10.10 -4.43 -14.11
N ARG A 124 -10.51 -4.14 -12.87
CA ARG A 124 -11.45 -3.06 -12.57
C ARG A 124 -10.89 -1.70 -12.98
N GLU A 125 -9.62 -1.42 -12.66
CA GLU A 125 -8.95 -0.18 -13.06
C GLU A 125 -8.85 -0.03 -14.59
N ILE A 126 -8.55 -1.12 -15.30
CA ILE A 126 -8.49 -1.12 -16.77
C ILE A 126 -9.86 -0.82 -17.36
N VAL A 127 -10.91 -1.49 -16.85
CA VAL A 127 -12.29 -1.27 -17.30
C VAL A 127 -12.73 0.17 -17.02
N ALA A 128 -12.50 0.67 -15.82
CA ALA A 128 -12.84 2.05 -15.43
C ALA A 128 -12.16 3.08 -16.37
N ARG A 129 -10.85 2.92 -16.60
CA ARG A 129 -10.09 3.81 -17.51
C ARG A 129 -10.63 3.75 -18.95
N ARG A 130 -10.98 2.57 -19.45
CA ARG A 130 -11.57 2.42 -20.79
C ARG A 130 -12.95 3.06 -20.89
N LEU A 131 -13.78 2.93 -19.86
CA LEU A 131 -15.09 3.59 -19.82
C LEU A 131 -14.93 5.10 -19.75
N GLU A 132 -14.03 5.61 -18.94
CA GLU A 132 -13.74 7.04 -18.86
C GLU A 132 -13.23 7.61 -20.19
N GLN A 133 -12.30 6.89 -20.86
CA GLN A 133 -11.84 7.28 -22.17
C GLN A 133 -13.00 7.33 -23.18
N ARG A 134 -13.85 6.30 -23.17
CA ARG A 134 -15.02 6.24 -24.05
C ARG A 134 -15.99 7.39 -23.79
N ALA A 135 -16.23 7.70 -22.49
CA ALA A 135 -17.07 8.84 -22.10
C ALA A 135 -16.47 10.16 -22.59
N ARG A 136 -15.17 10.38 -22.50
CA ARG A 136 -14.49 11.58 -23.04
C ARG A 136 -14.62 11.68 -24.56
N GLU A 137 -14.53 10.57 -25.28
CA GLU A 137 -14.71 10.54 -26.74
C GLU A 137 -16.16 10.92 -27.14
N LEU A 138 -17.14 10.52 -26.35
CA LEU A 138 -18.56 10.88 -26.54
C LEU A 138 -18.87 12.31 -26.11
N ALA A 139 -18.15 12.84 -25.11
CA ALA A 139 -18.31 14.19 -24.58
C ALA A 139 -17.62 15.24 -25.48
N THR A 140 -17.85 15.17 -26.79
CA THR A 140 -17.31 16.10 -27.81
C THR A 140 -18.33 16.37 -28.89
N GLY A 141 -18.12 17.49 -29.64
CA GLY A 141 -18.94 17.86 -30.76
C GLY A 141 -20.14 18.77 -30.43
N ASP A 142 -20.92 19.12 -31.45
CA ASP A 142 -21.97 20.12 -31.35
C ASP A 142 -23.07 19.73 -30.36
N ARG A 143 -23.47 18.47 -30.36
CA ARG A 143 -24.49 17.98 -29.44
C ARG A 143 -24.05 18.08 -27.97
N TRP A 144 -22.77 17.81 -27.67
CA TRP A 144 -22.24 17.98 -26.32
C TRP A 144 -22.26 19.45 -25.89
N ASN A 145 -21.90 20.36 -26.79
CA ASN A 145 -21.93 21.79 -26.54
C ASN A 145 -23.37 22.30 -26.30
N GLU A 146 -24.37 21.80 -27.07
CA GLU A 146 -25.77 22.10 -26.85
C GLU A 146 -26.29 21.61 -25.48
N LEU A 147 -25.94 20.39 -25.08
CA LEU A 147 -26.28 19.84 -23.76
C LEU A 147 -25.66 20.67 -22.63
N GLN A 148 -24.39 21.03 -22.77
CA GLN A 148 -23.72 21.89 -21.78
C GLN A 148 -24.42 23.27 -21.69
N ALA A 149 -24.76 23.90 -22.79
CA ALA A 149 -25.48 25.17 -22.80
C ALA A 149 -26.83 25.04 -22.09
N ALA A 150 -27.60 23.98 -22.37
CA ALA A 150 -28.89 23.74 -21.73
C ALA A 150 -28.78 23.52 -20.22
N VAL A 151 -27.70 22.86 -19.75
CA VAL A 151 -27.40 22.68 -18.31
C VAL A 151 -26.99 24.02 -17.66
N PHE A 152 -26.16 24.83 -18.32
CA PHE A 152 -25.77 26.16 -17.83
C PHE A 152 -26.96 27.12 -17.74
N ASP A 153 -27.87 27.08 -18.72
CA ASP A 153 -29.10 27.88 -18.76
C ASP A 153 -30.19 27.32 -17.84
N ARG A 154 -29.90 26.21 -17.11
CA ARG A 154 -30.85 25.52 -16.20
C ARG A 154 -32.15 25.07 -16.87
N THR A 155 -32.13 24.87 -18.17
CA THR A 155 -33.25 24.31 -18.93
C THR A 155 -33.25 22.80 -18.97
N LEU A 156 -32.11 22.18 -18.68
CA LEU A 156 -31.94 20.75 -18.57
C LEU A 156 -31.19 20.41 -17.26
N ASP A 157 -31.65 19.36 -16.58
CA ASP A 157 -30.98 18.80 -15.40
C ASP A 157 -29.70 18.05 -15.80
N PRO A 158 -28.56 18.16 -15.06
CA PRO A 158 -27.31 17.45 -15.37
C PRO A 158 -27.46 15.94 -15.52
N TRP A 159 -28.31 15.30 -14.73
CA TRP A 159 -28.54 13.86 -14.82
C TRP A 159 -29.29 13.49 -16.09
N ALA A 160 -30.33 14.27 -16.43
CA ALA A 160 -31.06 14.10 -17.67
C ALA A 160 -30.23 14.42 -18.92
N ALA A 161 -29.19 15.22 -18.79
CA ALA A 161 -28.25 15.51 -19.88
C ALA A 161 -27.24 14.36 -20.11
N ALA A 162 -27.03 13.49 -19.12
CA ALA A 162 -26.11 12.40 -19.19
C ALA A 162 -26.74 11.08 -19.71
N ASP A 163 -28.07 10.99 -19.74
CA ASP A 163 -28.85 9.88 -20.30
C ASP A 163 -28.94 10.00 -21.84
#